data_96265beaf1376870a8a57d8942e48b83
#
_entry.id   96265beaf1376870a8a57d8942e48b83
#
_cell.length_a   1.000
_cell.length_b   1.000
_cell.length_c   1.000
_cell.angle_alpha   90.00
_cell.angle_beta   90.00
_cell.angle_gamma   90.00
#
_symmetry.space_group_name_H-M   'P 1'
#
loop_
_entity.id
_entity.type
_entity.pdbx_description
1 polymer ?
#
loop_
_entity_poly.entity_id
_entity_poly.type
_entity_poly.pdbx_seq_one_letter_code
_entity_poly.pdbx_strand_id
1 'polypeptide(L)'
;ADVIIYDNLISRDLLNYAKKDVEIIYAGKQASRHALTQNEINELLFEKSKGNSIVVRLKGGDPFIFGRGGEEALFLAERGVEFEICPGVTSAISVPAYAGIPLTHRQFASTVAFITGHEDAEKSTSSINWEKIATAADTLVFLMGIKNLKYITEMLIQNNRPKDTQACIITNGTLPKQKVITGRLADIAKKAEEQNIKPPGILVVGKVVGLRHMLSWFETKPLFGKKVAITRPRHQSTKLGAALSEKGAEAIY
;
A
#
# COMPACT_ATOMS: atom_id res chain seq x y z
N ALA A 1 -18.30 14.35 -8.68
CA ALA A 1 -18.58 13.01 -9.21
C ALA A 1 -20.05 12.68 -9.04
N ASP A 2 -20.58 11.92 -9.97
CA ASP A 2 -21.93 11.39 -9.94
C ASP A 2 -21.92 9.95 -9.44
N VAL A 3 -20.80 9.26 -9.70
CA VAL A 3 -20.55 7.89 -9.23
C VAL A 3 -19.14 7.78 -8.65
N ILE A 4 -18.99 7.09 -7.52
CA ILE A 4 -17.71 6.73 -6.93
C ILE A 4 -17.62 5.22 -6.81
N ILE A 5 -16.63 4.60 -7.46
CA ILE A 5 -16.33 3.17 -7.38
C ILE A 5 -15.04 2.99 -6.60
N TYR A 6 -15.08 2.24 -5.48
CA TYR A 6 -13.94 2.13 -4.57
C TYR A 6 -13.69 0.69 -4.09
N ASP A 7 -12.49 0.43 -3.56
CA ASP A 7 -12.08 -0.86 -3.00
C ASP A 7 -11.73 -0.81 -1.50
N ASN A 8 -11.29 -1.92 -0.93
CA ASN A 8 -11.06 -2.08 0.51
C ASN A 8 -9.82 -1.33 1.05
N LEU A 9 -8.91 -0.87 0.19
CA LEU A 9 -7.65 -0.26 0.63
C LEU A 9 -7.72 1.26 0.80
N ILE A 10 -8.86 1.87 0.53
CA ILE A 10 -9.07 3.31 0.75
C ILE A 10 -9.49 3.60 2.19
N SER A 11 -9.20 4.80 2.67
CA SER A 11 -9.87 5.31 3.87
C SER A 11 -11.31 5.70 3.55
N ARG A 12 -12.27 5.08 4.24
CA ARG A 12 -13.69 5.42 4.09
C ARG A 12 -14.01 6.87 4.42
N ASP A 13 -13.14 7.54 5.15
CA ASP A 13 -13.28 8.96 5.46
C ASP A 13 -13.25 9.84 4.21
N LEU A 14 -12.61 9.38 3.15
CA LEU A 14 -12.61 10.07 1.86
C LEU A 14 -14.03 10.16 1.24
N LEU A 15 -14.89 9.19 1.52
CA LEU A 15 -16.28 9.21 1.04
C LEU A 15 -17.09 10.34 1.66
N ASN A 16 -16.68 10.91 2.78
CA ASN A 16 -17.35 12.07 3.41
C ASN A 16 -17.20 13.36 2.60
N TYR A 17 -16.26 13.41 1.63
CA TYR A 17 -16.12 14.53 0.70
C TYR A 17 -17.03 14.42 -0.52
N ALA A 18 -17.73 13.31 -0.67
CA ALA A 18 -18.67 13.11 -1.76
C ALA A 18 -19.91 14.00 -1.60
N LYS A 19 -20.55 14.35 -2.73
CA LYS A 19 -21.86 15.03 -2.72
C LYS A 19 -22.91 14.12 -2.09
N LYS A 20 -24.03 14.71 -1.61
CA LYS A 20 -25.07 13.93 -0.90
C LYS A 20 -25.79 12.91 -1.78
N ASP A 21 -25.88 13.18 -3.06
CA ASP A 21 -26.62 12.42 -4.08
C ASP A 21 -25.72 11.54 -4.95
N VAL A 22 -24.43 11.39 -4.59
CA VAL A 22 -23.48 10.56 -5.33
C VAL A 22 -23.80 9.07 -5.15
N GLU A 23 -23.80 8.32 -6.24
CA GLU A 23 -23.85 6.85 -6.18
C GLU A 23 -22.51 6.30 -5.71
N ILE A 24 -22.49 5.53 -4.61
CA ILE A 24 -21.28 4.95 -4.04
C ILE A 24 -21.29 3.43 -4.22
N ILE A 25 -20.35 2.89 -5.01
CA ILE A 25 -20.26 1.47 -5.34
C ILE A 25 -18.99 0.88 -4.76
N TYR A 26 -19.13 -0.16 -3.94
CA TYR A 26 -18.00 -0.92 -3.43
C TYR A 26 -17.65 -2.08 -4.38
N ALA A 27 -16.43 -2.08 -4.92
CA ALA A 27 -15.95 -3.09 -5.87
C ALA A 27 -15.01 -4.14 -5.24
N GLY A 28 -14.74 -4.06 -3.92
CA GLY A 28 -13.83 -4.98 -3.24
C GLY A 28 -14.49 -6.27 -2.74
N LYS A 29 -13.70 -7.12 -2.06
CA LYS A 29 -14.20 -8.36 -1.45
C LYS A 29 -15.12 -8.07 -0.27
N GLN A 30 -16.32 -8.62 -0.28
CA GLN A 30 -17.24 -8.62 0.87
C GLN A 30 -17.42 -10.06 1.38
N ALA A 31 -17.70 -10.20 2.69
CA ALA A 31 -17.88 -11.51 3.33
C ALA A 31 -19.02 -12.36 2.72
N SER A 32 -19.99 -11.71 2.08
CA SER A 32 -21.21 -12.33 1.53
C SER A 32 -21.34 -12.25 0.00
N ARG A 33 -20.40 -11.61 -0.71
CA ARG A 33 -20.39 -11.50 -2.18
C ARG A 33 -19.01 -11.77 -2.73
N HIS A 34 -18.93 -12.47 -3.86
CA HIS A 34 -17.69 -12.58 -4.63
C HIS A 34 -17.18 -11.18 -4.96
N ALA A 35 -15.87 -10.99 -4.81
CA ALA A 35 -15.23 -9.77 -5.30
C ALA A 35 -15.49 -9.67 -6.80
N LEU A 36 -15.78 -8.47 -7.27
CA LEU A 36 -15.79 -8.23 -8.70
C LEU A 36 -14.41 -8.59 -9.29
N THR A 37 -14.43 -9.31 -10.38
CA THR A 37 -13.24 -9.54 -11.20
C THR A 37 -12.78 -8.21 -11.82
N GLN A 38 -11.54 -8.14 -12.30
CA GLN A 38 -11.09 -6.93 -12.98
C GLN A 38 -11.92 -6.59 -14.22
N ASN A 39 -12.35 -7.60 -14.96
CA ASN A 39 -13.22 -7.41 -16.13
C ASN A 39 -14.57 -6.82 -15.71
N GLU A 40 -15.19 -7.32 -14.66
CA GLU A 40 -16.44 -6.76 -14.13
C GLU A 40 -16.28 -5.31 -13.64
N ILE A 41 -15.12 -4.97 -13.04
CA ILE A 41 -14.81 -3.59 -12.66
C ILE A 41 -14.67 -2.70 -13.89
N ASN A 42 -13.98 -3.17 -14.93
CA ASN A 42 -13.79 -2.45 -16.17
C ASN A 42 -15.12 -2.18 -16.89
N GLU A 43 -15.98 -3.21 -16.98
CA GLU A 43 -17.32 -3.05 -17.56
C GLU A 43 -18.19 -2.10 -16.71
N LEU A 44 -18.12 -2.20 -15.39
CA LEU A 44 -18.84 -1.30 -14.48
C LEU A 44 -18.43 0.17 -14.70
N LEU A 45 -17.13 0.43 -14.84
CA LEU A 45 -16.60 1.77 -15.13
C LEU A 45 -17.15 2.30 -16.46
N PHE A 46 -17.13 1.46 -17.50
CA PHE A 46 -17.64 1.82 -18.81
C PHE A 46 -19.15 2.08 -18.78
N GLU A 47 -19.94 1.19 -18.16
CA GLU A 47 -21.40 1.37 -18.09
C GLU A 47 -21.78 2.66 -17.33
N LYS A 48 -21.08 2.96 -16.23
CA LYS A 48 -21.32 4.16 -15.44
C LYS A 48 -20.85 5.44 -16.12
N SER A 49 -19.92 5.38 -17.07
CA SER A 49 -19.46 6.55 -17.82
C SER A 49 -20.42 7.00 -18.93
N LYS A 50 -21.43 6.19 -19.26
CA LYS A 50 -22.44 6.57 -20.25
C LYS A 50 -23.28 7.76 -19.79
N GLY A 51 -23.72 8.59 -20.71
CA GLY A 51 -24.63 9.70 -20.40
C GLY A 51 -23.99 10.92 -19.75
N ASN A 52 -22.70 11.17 -20.01
CA ASN A 52 -21.93 12.32 -19.48
C ASN A 52 -21.77 12.31 -17.95
N SER A 53 -21.86 11.17 -17.32
CA SER A 53 -21.62 11.04 -15.87
C SER A 53 -20.14 11.14 -15.53
N ILE A 54 -19.83 11.89 -14.47
CA ILE A 54 -18.47 11.95 -13.93
C ILE A 54 -18.28 10.79 -12.95
N VAL A 55 -17.54 9.77 -13.38
CA VAL A 55 -17.22 8.58 -12.59
C VAL A 55 -15.83 8.71 -11.97
N VAL A 56 -15.75 8.54 -10.65
CA VAL A 56 -14.46 8.49 -9.93
C VAL A 56 -14.15 7.05 -9.54
N ARG A 57 -13.06 6.51 -10.06
CA ARG A 57 -12.46 5.27 -9.56
C ARG A 57 -11.48 5.61 -8.42
N LEU A 58 -11.93 5.48 -7.18
CA LEU A 58 -11.13 5.80 -6.00
C LEU A 58 -10.26 4.60 -5.59
N LYS A 59 -8.95 4.80 -5.59
CA LYS A 59 -7.94 3.76 -5.33
C LYS A 59 -7.03 4.16 -4.16
N GLY A 60 -6.50 3.17 -3.44
CA GLY A 60 -5.49 3.39 -2.41
C GLY A 60 -4.10 3.56 -3.03
N GLY A 61 -3.40 4.64 -2.67
CA GLY A 61 -2.07 4.95 -3.19
C GLY A 61 -2.10 5.58 -4.58
N ASP A 62 -1.18 5.20 -5.46
CA ASP A 62 -1.12 5.65 -6.84
C ASP A 62 -1.82 4.66 -7.76
N PRO A 63 -2.70 5.10 -8.68
CA PRO A 63 -3.47 4.20 -9.53
C PRO A 63 -2.61 3.39 -10.50
N PHE A 64 -1.43 3.90 -10.90
CA PHE A 64 -0.55 3.26 -11.87
C PHE A 64 0.59 2.45 -11.25
N ILE A 65 0.77 2.50 -9.92
CA ILE A 65 1.76 1.70 -9.21
C ILE A 65 1.10 0.50 -8.53
N PHE A 66 1.11 -0.65 -9.19
CA PHE A 66 0.48 -1.91 -8.75
C PHE A 66 -1.01 -1.77 -8.38
N GLY A 67 -1.67 -0.75 -8.92
CA GLY A 67 -3.08 -0.45 -8.69
C GLY A 67 -4.01 -0.93 -9.82
N ARG A 68 -3.48 -1.54 -10.87
CA ARG A 68 -4.23 -1.96 -12.08
C ARG A 68 -4.94 -0.81 -12.82
N GLY A 69 -4.65 0.44 -12.47
CA GLY A 69 -5.23 1.61 -13.14
C GLY A 69 -4.91 1.69 -14.63
N GLY A 70 -3.74 1.16 -15.04
CA GLY A 70 -3.38 1.05 -16.45
C GLY A 70 -4.31 0.12 -17.25
N GLU A 71 -4.73 -1.00 -16.65
CA GLU A 71 -5.68 -1.94 -17.26
C GLU A 71 -7.08 -1.29 -17.38
N GLU A 72 -7.53 -0.61 -16.31
CA GLU A 72 -8.79 0.14 -16.28
C GLU A 72 -8.81 1.26 -17.34
N ALA A 73 -7.73 2.06 -17.41
CA ALA A 73 -7.59 3.15 -18.37
C ALA A 73 -7.54 2.65 -19.84
N LEU A 74 -6.78 1.60 -20.11
CA LEU A 74 -6.69 1.01 -21.45
C LEU A 74 -8.05 0.52 -21.93
N PHE A 75 -8.80 -0.18 -21.06
CA PHE A 75 -10.13 -0.68 -21.37
C PHE A 75 -11.11 0.45 -21.74
N LEU A 76 -11.05 1.59 -21.04
CA LEU A 76 -11.87 2.76 -21.30
C LEU A 76 -11.44 3.48 -22.59
N ALA A 77 -10.13 3.64 -22.83
CA ALA A 77 -9.58 4.24 -24.04
C ALA A 77 -10.00 3.49 -25.30
N GLU A 78 -9.95 2.15 -25.30
CA GLU A 78 -10.37 1.31 -26.41
C GLU A 78 -11.86 1.47 -26.75
N ARG A 79 -12.66 2.00 -25.82
CA ARG A 79 -14.10 2.29 -25.98
C ARG A 79 -14.43 3.76 -26.18
N GLY A 80 -13.40 4.60 -26.39
CA GLY A 80 -13.56 6.03 -26.66
C GLY A 80 -14.04 6.85 -25.45
N VAL A 81 -13.85 6.35 -24.22
CA VAL A 81 -14.18 7.08 -22.99
C VAL A 81 -13.00 7.97 -22.61
N GLU A 82 -13.24 9.25 -22.45
CA GLU A 82 -12.25 10.19 -21.91
C GLU A 82 -12.02 9.96 -20.42
N PHE A 83 -10.77 10.07 -19.99
CA PHE A 83 -10.43 9.93 -18.57
C PHE A 83 -9.22 10.79 -18.20
N GLU A 84 -9.10 11.06 -16.92
CA GLU A 84 -7.93 11.71 -16.31
C GLU A 84 -7.36 10.81 -15.21
N ILE A 85 -6.03 10.85 -15.05
CA ILE A 85 -5.34 10.15 -13.96
C ILE A 85 -4.87 11.17 -12.93
N CYS A 86 -5.39 11.04 -11.70
CA CYS A 86 -4.90 11.78 -10.55
C CYS A 86 -3.80 10.96 -9.86
N PRO A 87 -2.53 11.34 -9.95
CA PRO A 87 -1.45 10.64 -9.24
C PRO A 87 -1.66 10.69 -7.73
N GLY A 88 -1.21 9.64 -7.04
CA GLY A 88 -1.29 9.55 -5.61
C GLY A 88 0.04 9.11 -4.99
N VAL A 89 0.15 9.14 -3.66
CA VAL A 89 1.34 8.67 -2.98
C VAL A 89 1.23 7.17 -2.79
N THR A 90 2.02 6.41 -3.56
CA THR A 90 2.07 4.95 -3.42
C THR A 90 2.55 4.53 -2.04
N SER A 91 1.99 3.43 -1.52
CA SER A 91 2.44 2.82 -0.26
C SER A 91 3.93 2.42 -0.31
N ALA A 92 4.48 2.15 -1.50
CA ALA A 92 5.91 1.89 -1.68
C ALA A 92 6.80 3.04 -1.18
N ILE A 93 6.30 4.28 -1.16
CA ILE A 93 7.00 5.48 -0.70
C ILE A 93 6.51 5.89 0.69
N SER A 94 5.21 6.01 0.89
CA SER A 94 4.64 6.55 2.13
C SER A 94 4.90 5.66 3.34
N VAL A 95 4.81 4.35 3.20
CA VAL A 95 4.96 3.41 4.32
C VAL A 95 6.40 3.40 4.86
N PRO A 96 7.46 3.28 4.02
CA PRO A 96 8.83 3.41 4.51
C PRO A 96 9.13 4.77 5.15
N ALA A 97 8.61 5.87 4.58
CA ALA A 97 8.78 7.21 5.14
C ALA A 97 8.21 7.32 6.56
N TYR A 98 7.02 6.78 6.80
CA TYR A 98 6.40 6.72 8.13
C TYR A 98 7.14 5.77 9.09
N ALA A 99 7.85 4.78 8.55
CA ALA A 99 8.74 3.94 9.34
C ALA A 99 10.13 4.56 9.58
N GLY A 100 10.39 5.79 9.12
CA GLY A 100 11.70 6.44 9.24
C GLY A 100 12.77 5.82 8.34
N ILE A 101 12.39 5.27 7.19
CA ILE A 101 13.31 4.65 6.23
C ILE A 101 13.27 5.45 4.92
N PRO A 102 14.27 6.26 4.62
CA PRO A 102 14.40 6.90 3.31
C PRO A 102 14.76 5.83 2.28
N LEU A 103 14.09 5.82 1.13
CA LEU A 103 14.36 4.84 0.07
C LEU A 103 15.66 5.16 -0.70
N THR A 104 16.05 6.41 -0.74
CA THR A 104 17.32 6.90 -1.29
C THR A 104 18.10 7.67 -0.24
N HIS A 105 19.40 7.63 -0.32
CA HIS A 105 20.28 8.40 0.55
C HIS A 105 21.64 8.56 -0.12
N ARG A 106 22.17 9.78 -0.14
CA ARG A 106 23.41 10.12 -0.87
C ARG A 106 24.58 9.14 -0.63
N GLN A 107 24.70 8.61 0.59
CA GLN A 107 25.78 7.68 0.96
C GLN A 107 25.40 6.20 0.86
N PHE A 108 24.12 5.84 0.83
CA PHE A 108 23.68 4.45 1.01
C PHE A 108 22.87 3.88 -0.14
N ALA A 109 22.16 4.70 -0.91
CA ALA A 109 21.28 4.22 -1.96
C ALA A 109 20.99 5.30 -3.02
N SER A 110 21.47 5.05 -4.23
CA SER A 110 21.22 5.89 -5.42
C SER A 110 20.07 5.34 -6.27
N THR A 111 19.72 4.07 -6.09
CA THR A 111 18.75 3.34 -6.90
C THR A 111 17.69 2.67 -6.03
N VAL A 112 16.42 2.69 -6.52
CA VAL A 112 15.28 2.03 -5.88
C VAL A 112 14.51 1.23 -6.92
N ALA A 113 14.11 0.01 -6.56
CA ALA A 113 13.19 -0.78 -7.36
C ALA A 113 11.92 -1.10 -6.56
N PHE A 114 10.75 -0.89 -7.18
CA PHE A 114 9.45 -1.34 -6.69
C PHE A 114 9.08 -2.65 -7.37
N ILE A 115 8.76 -3.66 -6.59
CA ILE A 115 8.57 -5.03 -7.07
C ILE A 115 7.27 -5.58 -6.47
N THR A 116 6.48 -6.29 -7.27
CA THR A 116 5.38 -7.09 -6.72
C THR A 116 5.93 -8.38 -6.11
N GLY A 117 5.57 -8.67 -4.87
CA GLY A 117 5.88 -9.96 -4.22
C GLY A 117 4.79 -11.01 -4.44
N HIS A 118 3.77 -10.68 -5.23
CA HIS A 118 2.69 -11.59 -5.61
C HIS A 118 2.55 -11.60 -7.12
N GLU A 119 2.84 -12.72 -7.73
CA GLU A 119 2.58 -12.99 -9.14
C GLU A 119 1.31 -13.84 -9.28
N ASP A 120 0.75 -13.82 -10.45
CA ASP A 120 -0.45 -14.62 -10.76
C ASP A 120 -0.15 -16.11 -10.55
N ALA A 121 -1.01 -16.77 -9.78
CA ALA A 121 -0.88 -18.20 -9.48
C ALA A 121 -0.97 -19.10 -10.72
N GLU A 122 -1.51 -18.58 -11.83
CA GLU A 122 -1.62 -19.31 -13.11
C GLU A 122 -0.32 -19.28 -13.92
N LYS A 123 0.67 -18.44 -13.54
CA LYS A 123 1.96 -18.40 -14.22
C LYS A 123 2.85 -19.55 -13.77
N SER A 124 3.26 -20.35 -14.72
CA SER A 124 4.21 -21.46 -14.51
C SER A 124 5.63 -21.02 -14.17
N THR A 125 5.99 -19.78 -14.51
CA THR A 125 7.30 -19.18 -14.25
C THR A 125 7.16 -17.76 -13.74
N SER A 126 8.04 -17.37 -12.80
CA SER A 126 8.13 -15.99 -12.32
C SER A 126 8.45 -15.02 -13.46
N SER A 127 7.73 -13.90 -13.53
CA SER A 127 8.07 -12.80 -14.45
C SER A 127 9.22 -11.95 -13.91
N ILE A 128 9.62 -12.14 -12.65
CA ILE A 128 10.71 -11.40 -12.02
C ILE A 128 12.03 -12.06 -12.40
N ASN A 129 12.91 -11.32 -13.06
CA ASN A 129 14.27 -11.77 -13.27
C ASN A 129 15.07 -11.60 -11.97
N TRP A 130 15.06 -12.64 -11.13
CA TRP A 130 15.67 -12.63 -9.80
C TRP A 130 17.18 -12.41 -9.86
N GLU A 131 17.87 -12.98 -10.86
CA GLU A 131 19.31 -12.80 -11.06
C GLU A 131 19.68 -11.33 -11.22
N LYS A 132 18.90 -10.59 -12.03
CA LYS A 132 19.14 -9.17 -12.25
C LYS A 132 18.66 -8.33 -11.07
N ILE A 133 17.42 -8.54 -10.59
CA ILE A 133 16.82 -7.65 -9.60
C ILE A 133 17.50 -7.72 -8.24
N ALA A 134 18.04 -8.89 -7.86
CA ALA A 134 18.71 -9.05 -6.58
C ALA A 134 19.87 -8.07 -6.36
N THR A 135 20.54 -7.65 -7.43
CA THR A 135 21.73 -6.79 -7.37
C THR A 135 21.57 -5.44 -8.08
N ALA A 136 20.50 -5.24 -8.87
CA ALA A 136 20.32 -4.07 -9.74
C ALA A 136 20.07 -2.76 -8.98
N ALA A 137 19.50 -2.82 -7.78
CA ALA A 137 19.17 -1.63 -7.02
C ALA A 137 19.66 -1.72 -5.57
N ASP A 138 20.06 -0.57 -5.02
CA ASP A 138 20.51 -0.46 -3.63
C ASP A 138 19.38 -0.75 -2.64
N THR A 139 18.17 -0.23 -2.96
CA THR A 139 16.96 -0.45 -2.19
C THR A 139 15.92 -1.20 -3.01
N LEU A 140 15.41 -2.30 -2.46
CA LEU A 140 14.30 -3.05 -3.03
C LEU A 140 13.07 -2.90 -2.14
N VAL A 141 11.93 -2.60 -2.73
CA VAL A 141 10.64 -2.45 -2.03
C VAL A 141 9.64 -3.42 -2.62
N PHE A 142 9.28 -4.44 -1.86
CA PHE A 142 8.29 -5.43 -2.28
C PHE A 142 6.91 -5.10 -1.72
N LEU A 143 5.96 -4.89 -2.60
CA LEU A 143 4.54 -4.80 -2.28
C LEU A 143 3.90 -6.19 -2.40
N MET A 144 2.83 -6.44 -1.64
CA MET A 144 2.07 -7.71 -1.69
C MET A 144 2.90 -8.97 -1.37
N GLY A 145 4.13 -8.82 -0.85
CA GLY A 145 5.08 -9.90 -0.64
C GLY A 145 4.97 -10.65 0.70
N ILE A 146 4.09 -10.24 1.62
CA ILE A 146 4.05 -10.81 2.99
C ILE A 146 3.80 -12.32 3.01
N LYS A 147 2.95 -12.84 2.15
CA LYS A 147 2.68 -14.28 2.06
C LYS A 147 3.85 -15.08 1.47
N ASN A 148 4.70 -14.42 0.69
CA ASN A 148 5.81 -15.04 -0.05
C ASN A 148 7.18 -14.64 0.53
N LEU A 149 7.24 -14.12 1.76
CA LEU A 149 8.47 -13.59 2.37
C LEU A 149 9.63 -14.57 2.31
N LYS A 150 9.40 -15.81 2.70
CA LYS A 150 10.44 -16.87 2.67
C LYS A 150 10.98 -17.05 1.26
N TYR A 151 10.11 -17.23 0.29
CA TYR A 151 10.51 -17.36 -1.12
C TYR A 151 11.28 -16.14 -1.61
N ILE A 152 10.80 -14.92 -1.36
CA ILE A 152 11.45 -13.67 -1.78
C ILE A 152 12.88 -13.58 -1.19
N THR A 153 13.01 -13.83 0.11
CA THR A 153 14.33 -13.74 0.77
C THR A 153 15.29 -14.81 0.29
N GLU A 154 14.83 -16.04 0.07
CA GLU A 154 15.62 -17.13 -0.50
C GLU A 154 16.09 -16.80 -1.93
N MET A 155 15.18 -16.33 -2.79
CA MET A 155 15.51 -15.93 -4.16
C MET A 155 16.54 -14.80 -4.21
N LEU A 156 16.44 -13.79 -3.35
CA LEU A 156 17.43 -12.72 -3.27
C LEU A 156 18.79 -13.23 -2.85
N ILE A 157 18.86 -14.11 -1.84
CA ILE A 157 20.13 -14.68 -1.34
C ILE A 157 20.76 -15.59 -2.39
N GLN A 158 20.00 -16.48 -3.02
CA GLN A 158 20.46 -17.39 -4.07
C GLN A 158 21.01 -16.64 -5.28
N ASN A 159 20.49 -15.43 -5.53
CA ASN A 159 20.92 -14.57 -6.63
C ASN A 159 21.88 -13.45 -6.16
N ASN A 160 22.77 -13.77 -5.23
CA ASN A 160 23.89 -12.95 -4.79
C ASN A 160 23.55 -11.68 -3.99
N ARG A 161 22.35 -11.51 -3.46
CA ARG A 161 22.14 -10.48 -2.44
C ARG A 161 22.75 -10.96 -1.12
N PRO A 162 23.64 -10.19 -0.48
CA PRO A 162 24.26 -10.64 0.78
C PRO A 162 23.21 -10.95 1.85
N LYS A 163 23.33 -12.10 2.50
CA LYS A 163 22.41 -12.59 3.54
C LYS A 163 22.29 -11.66 4.76
N ASP A 164 23.31 -10.85 5.00
CA ASP A 164 23.38 -9.86 6.06
C ASP A 164 22.80 -8.49 5.66
N THR A 165 22.31 -8.34 4.39
CA THR A 165 21.62 -7.13 3.95
C THR A 165 20.47 -6.83 4.90
N GLN A 166 20.39 -5.60 5.37
CA GLN A 166 19.31 -5.14 6.24
C GLN A 166 17.96 -5.22 5.54
N ALA A 167 16.95 -5.66 6.28
CA ALA A 167 15.60 -5.82 5.80
C ALA A 167 14.60 -5.32 6.86
N CYS A 168 13.47 -4.83 6.40
CA CYS A 168 12.40 -4.34 7.25
C CYS A 168 11.03 -4.72 6.68
N ILE A 169 10.16 -5.21 7.54
CA ILE A 169 8.74 -5.44 7.22
C ILE A 169 7.92 -4.38 7.95
N ILE A 170 7.02 -3.74 7.21
CA ILE A 170 6.13 -2.72 7.75
C ILE A 170 4.70 -3.14 7.43
N THR A 171 3.87 -3.32 8.45
CA THR A 171 2.45 -3.62 8.30
C THR A 171 1.59 -2.49 8.84
N ASN A 172 0.38 -2.33 8.28
CA ASN A 172 -0.52 -1.22 8.60
C ASN A 172 0.18 0.15 8.57
N GLY A 173 1.12 0.33 7.64
CA GLY A 173 1.91 1.55 7.53
C GLY A 173 1.05 2.81 7.46
N THR A 174 1.58 3.91 7.99
CA THR A 174 0.92 5.22 8.11
C THR A 174 -0.26 5.30 9.10
N LEU A 175 -0.66 4.16 9.66
CA LEU A 175 -1.76 4.09 10.63
C LEU A 175 -1.22 4.01 12.07
N PRO A 176 -1.99 4.44 13.08
CA PRO A 176 -1.60 4.31 14.49
C PRO A 176 -1.26 2.88 14.94
N LYS A 177 -1.74 1.88 14.23
CA LYS A 177 -1.45 0.45 14.46
C LYS A 177 -0.28 -0.08 13.62
N GLN A 178 0.55 0.80 13.03
CA GLN A 178 1.76 0.42 12.30
C GLN A 178 2.64 -0.49 13.15
N LYS A 179 3.13 -1.57 12.56
CA LYS A 179 4.15 -2.44 13.16
C LYS A 179 5.33 -2.52 12.22
N VAL A 180 6.53 -2.46 12.79
CA VAL A 180 7.79 -2.51 12.05
C VAL A 180 8.67 -3.59 12.65
N ILE A 181 9.13 -4.51 11.82
CA ILE A 181 10.09 -5.54 12.17
C ILE A 181 11.35 -5.30 11.37
N THR A 182 12.48 -5.21 12.04
CA THR A 182 13.79 -5.09 11.41
C THR A 182 14.62 -6.35 11.59
N GLY A 183 15.46 -6.64 10.62
CA GLY A 183 16.34 -7.79 10.62
C GLY A 183 17.30 -7.77 9.45
N ARG A 184 17.77 -8.95 9.10
CA ARG A 184 18.59 -9.20 7.90
C ARG A 184 17.83 -10.12 6.96
N LEU A 185 18.20 -10.18 5.70
CA LEU A 185 17.59 -11.11 4.75
C LEU A 185 17.56 -12.55 5.27
N ALA A 186 18.61 -12.98 5.98
CA ALA A 186 18.71 -14.32 6.53
C ALA A 186 17.66 -14.64 7.61
N ASP A 187 17.14 -13.65 8.34
CA ASP A 187 16.29 -13.88 9.51
C ASP A 187 14.91 -13.22 9.46
N ILE A 188 14.69 -12.28 8.54
CA ILE A 188 13.48 -11.45 8.53
C ILE A 188 12.20 -12.26 8.29
N ALA A 189 12.24 -13.31 7.47
CA ALA A 189 11.10 -14.18 7.22
C ALA A 189 10.70 -14.94 8.49
N LYS A 190 11.68 -15.52 9.21
CA LYS A 190 11.47 -16.21 10.49
C LYS A 190 10.90 -15.28 11.56
N LYS A 191 11.44 -14.07 11.69
CA LYS A 191 10.92 -13.05 12.61
C LYS A 191 9.48 -12.65 12.31
N ALA A 192 9.09 -12.62 11.02
CA ALA A 192 7.72 -12.36 10.62
C ALA A 192 6.75 -13.49 11.02
N GLU A 193 7.18 -14.74 10.87
CA GLU A 193 6.42 -15.91 11.30
C GLU A 193 6.23 -15.92 12.81
N GLU A 194 7.29 -15.74 13.58
CA GLU A 194 7.28 -15.71 15.06
C GLU A 194 6.33 -14.63 15.60
N GLN A 195 6.22 -13.49 14.89
CA GLN A 195 5.34 -12.38 15.27
C GLN A 195 3.95 -12.43 14.59
N ASN A 196 3.66 -13.52 13.87
CA ASN A 196 2.38 -13.74 13.17
C ASN A 196 1.98 -12.56 12.28
N ILE A 197 2.93 -12.08 11.48
CA ILE A 197 2.70 -10.94 10.59
C ILE A 197 1.76 -11.33 9.46
N LYS A 198 0.76 -10.48 9.23
CA LYS A 198 -0.28 -10.68 8.19
C LYS A 198 -0.33 -9.49 7.23
N PRO A 199 -0.76 -9.73 5.98
CA PRO A 199 -1.06 -8.64 5.03
C PRO A 199 -2.11 -7.66 5.60
N PRO A 200 -2.12 -6.39 5.15
CA PRO A 200 -1.22 -5.81 4.18
C PRO A 200 0.12 -5.39 4.80
N GLY A 201 1.19 -5.46 4.01
CA GLY A 201 2.51 -5.02 4.45
C GLY A 201 3.51 -4.93 3.30
N ILE A 202 4.63 -4.28 3.57
CA ILE A 202 5.71 -4.00 2.63
C ILE A 202 7.01 -4.54 3.21
N LEU A 203 7.84 -5.17 2.35
CA LEU A 203 9.21 -5.53 2.66
C LEU A 203 10.14 -4.51 2.01
N VAL A 204 11.04 -3.92 2.79
CA VAL A 204 12.13 -3.05 2.33
C VAL A 204 13.46 -3.75 2.57
N VAL A 205 14.31 -3.83 1.56
CA VAL A 205 15.63 -4.46 1.63
C VAL A 205 16.68 -3.46 1.16
N GLY A 206 17.69 -3.19 1.99
CA GLY A 206 18.78 -2.27 1.66
C GLY A 206 19.43 -1.62 2.88
N LYS A 207 20.59 -1.03 2.69
CA LYS A 207 21.36 -0.36 3.76
C LYS A 207 20.58 0.80 4.44
N VAL A 208 19.67 1.41 3.71
CA VAL A 208 18.82 2.52 4.22
C VAL A 208 17.93 2.12 5.40
N VAL A 209 17.63 0.84 5.54
CA VAL A 209 16.87 0.30 6.69
C VAL A 209 17.58 0.62 8.01
N GLY A 210 18.90 0.64 8.02
CA GLY A 210 19.70 0.99 9.19
C GLY A 210 19.52 2.42 9.68
N LEU A 211 19.06 3.33 8.84
CA LEU A 211 18.84 4.73 9.24
C LEU A 211 17.60 4.91 10.14
N ARG A 212 16.70 3.91 10.15
CA ARG A 212 15.48 3.97 10.94
C ARG A 212 15.73 4.26 12.43
N HIS A 213 16.79 3.72 13.02
CA HIS A 213 17.07 3.92 14.45
C HIS A 213 17.21 5.40 14.84
N MET A 214 17.63 6.27 13.91
CA MET A 214 17.72 7.72 14.09
C MET A 214 16.52 8.47 13.53
N LEU A 215 15.85 7.92 12.52
CA LEU A 215 14.83 8.63 11.76
C LEU A 215 13.39 8.21 12.09
N SER A 216 13.19 7.29 13.02
CA SER A 216 11.85 6.90 13.48
C SER A 216 11.17 8.08 14.18
N TRP A 217 10.14 8.62 13.55
CA TRP A 217 9.43 9.83 14.03
C TRP A 217 7.96 9.58 14.32
N PHE A 218 7.33 8.68 13.55
CA PHE A 218 5.87 8.47 13.65
C PHE A 218 5.49 7.67 14.89
N GLU A 219 6.27 6.64 15.21
CA GLU A 219 6.03 5.76 16.35
C GLU A 219 6.45 6.38 17.69
N THR A 220 7.22 7.50 17.65
CA THR A 220 7.60 8.27 18.84
C THR A 220 6.56 9.30 19.25
N LYS A 221 5.49 9.45 18.47
CA LYS A 221 4.38 10.35 18.83
C LYS A 221 3.74 9.95 20.15
N PRO A 222 3.33 10.90 21.00
CA PRO A 222 2.93 10.62 22.39
C PRO A 222 1.69 9.74 22.54
N LEU A 223 0.84 9.69 21.52
CA LEU A 223 -0.37 8.86 21.51
C LEU A 223 -0.31 7.74 20.46
N PHE A 224 0.87 7.44 19.90
CA PHE A 224 1.02 6.36 18.94
C PHE A 224 0.52 5.01 19.52
N GLY A 225 -0.25 4.27 18.75
CA GLY A 225 -0.83 2.99 19.15
C GLY A 225 -2.01 3.09 20.10
N LYS A 226 -2.41 4.30 20.52
CA LYS A 226 -3.57 4.49 21.38
C LYS A 226 -4.85 4.64 20.56
N LYS A 227 -5.94 4.04 21.06
CA LYS A 227 -7.30 4.24 20.58
C LYS A 227 -8.02 5.15 21.58
N VAL A 228 -8.58 6.23 21.09
CA VAL A 228 -9.29 7.21 21.90
C VAL A 228 -10.74 7.32 21.44
N ALA A 229 -11.66 6.88 22.28
CA ALA A 229 -13.09 7.02 22.01
C ALA A 229 -13.52 8.47 22.25
N ILE A 230 -14.20 9.05 21.27
CA ILE A 230 -14.80 10.38 21.35
C ILE A 230 -16.30 10.21 21.48
N THR A 231 -16.84 10.56 22.64
CA THR A 231 -18.27 10.37 22.98
C THR A 231 -19.18 11.48 22.45
N ARG A 232 -18.70 12.24 21.45
CA ARG A 232 -19.50 13.28 20.75
C ARG A 232 -19.72 12.88 19.29
N PRO A 233 -20.82 13.34 18.67
CA PRO A 233 -21.02 13.14 17.24
C PRO A 233 -19.84 13.65 16.42
N ARG A 234 -19.49 12.92 15.37
CA ARG A 234 -18.30 13.19 14.54
C ARG A 234 -18.23 14.63 14.04
N HIS A 235 -19.37 15.19 13.56
CA HIS A 235 -19.43 16.57 13.05
C HIS A 235 -19.09 17.64 14.10
N GLN A 236 -19.24 17.34 15.41
CA GLN A 236 -18.90 18.23 16.52
C GLN A 236 -17.48 18.04 17.07
N SER A 237 -16.80 16.99 16.65
CA SER A 237 -15.52 16.56 17.22
C SER A 237 -14.38 16.45 16.20
N THR A 238 -14.57 16.98 15.00
CA THR A 238 -13.58 16.91 13.90
C THR A 238 -12.21 17.50 14.31
N LYS A 239 -12.21 18.64 14.99
CA LYS A 239 -10.98 19.30 15.48
C LYS A 239 -10.26 18.45 16.52
N LEU A 240 -11.00 17.85 17.46
CA LEU A 240 -10.42 16.98 18.48
C LEU A 240 -9.85 15.70 17.85
N GLY A 241 -10.59 15.10 16.94
CA GLY A 241 -10.12 13.91 16.20
C GLY A 241 -8.85 14.19 15.41
N ALA A 242 -8.77 15.33 14.72
CA ALA A 242 -7.56 15.77 14.01
C ALA A 242 -6.38 15.93 14.97
N ALA A 243 -6.56 16.62 16.09
CA ALA A 243 -5.50 16.84 17.08
C ALA A 243 -5.01 15.51 17.72
N LEU A 244 -5.90 14.55 17.95
CA LEU A 244 -5.53 13.21 18.42
C LEU A 244 -4.73 12.45 17.35
N SER A 245 -5.14 12.53 16.09
CA SER A 245 -4.45 11.88 14.96
C SER A 245 -3.06 12.50 14.73
N GLU A 246 -2.90 13.82 14.86
CA GLU A 246 -1.60 14.49 14.80
C GLU A 246 -0.65 13.96 15.88
N LYS A 247 -1.15 13.60 17.05
CA LYS A 247 -0.39 12.98 18.15
C LYS A 247 -0.21 11.46 18.00
N GLY A 248 -0.71 10.86 16.93
CA GLY A 248 -0.54 9.46 16.59
C GLY A 248 -1.63 8.52 17.11
N ALA A 249 -2.74 9.05 17.65
CA ALA A 249 -3.86 8.22 18.10
C ALA A 249 -4.81 7.82 16.95
N GLU A 250 -5.52 6.70 17.15
CA GLU A 250 -6.72 6.34 16.39
C GLU A 250 -7.95 6.90 17.10
N ALA A 251 -8.59 7.92 16.51
CA ALA A 251 -9.84 8.47 17.01
C ALA A 251 -11.01 7.56 16.63
N ILE A 252 -11.83 7.13 17.60
CA ILE A 252 -13.03 6.30 17.40
C ILE A 252 -14.24 7.15 17.79
N TYR A 253 -15.28 7.19 16.94
CA TYR A 253 -16.49 7.99 17.13
C TYR A 253 -17.71 7.09 17.37
#